data_98654136614b1d828ff28199fb83f5f7
#
_entry.id   98654136614b1d828ff28199fb83f5f7
#
_cell.length_a   1.000
_cell.length_b   1.000
_cell.length_c   1.000
_cell.angle_alpha   90.00
_cell.angle_beta   90.00
_cell.angle_gamma   90.00
#
_symmetry.space_group_name_H-M   'P 1'
#
loop_
_entity.id
_entity.type
_entity.pdbx_description
1 polymer ?
#
loop_
_entity_poly.entity_id
_entity_poly.type
_entity_poly.pdbx_seq_one_letter_code
_entity_poly.pdbx_strand_id
1 'polypeptide(L)'
;MGRLFGTDGIRGVANVDLTPTIAYDLGRAVGHLLEASGRRVVIGQDTRRSGDMLVAAVSAGLASVGADAIQLGVVTTPCLAHAAAGGEFAAGIMVSASHNPAEDNGLKVLSGGRKIDDEVEEKLERLLFQAESLPGVSNRELGRITRESAPIEAYRASLIAEAGDLLQGRRIAIDCANGSASAIAPDLLRELGATVTVLGGTPDGTNINLDSGSTQPAALAAAVVAGGLEMGMAFDGDADRLIAVDDRGSIVDGDGVMGICALARLAAGTLRNRILVTTVMSNGGLDHAISEAGGRVIRTPVGDRHVFEAMERADASLGGEQSGHVIFRDVANTGDGILTAIQLLKALRDTGATLAEGASQIRLLPQVVINSAVRHRDQWEVDPEFAVAVAEADARLGARGRILVRPSGTEPKIRIMVEGEDADEINQIARELSELARARLN
;
A
#
# COMPACT_ATOMS: atom_id res chain seq x y z
N MET A 1 12.94 4.18 -25.09
CA MET A 1 13.26 4.91 -23.83
C MET A 1 12.74 4.05 -22.69
N GLY A 2 13.43 3.96 -21.56
CA GLY A 2 12.94 3.23 -20.40
C GLY A 2 11.71 3.92 -19.83
N ARG A 3 10.77 3.17 -19.31
CA ARG A 3 9.57 3.68 -18.64
C ARG A 3 9.99 4.30 -17.30
N LEU A 4 9.61 5.57 -17.03
CA LEU A 4 9.88 6.24 -15.76
C LEU A 4 8.87 5.83 -14.67
N PHE A 5 7.59 5.70 -15.05
CA PHE A 5 6.56 5.24 -14.15
C PHE A 5 6.64 3.72 -13.95
N GLY A 6 6.84 3.33 -12.69
CA GLY A 6 6.70 1.95 -12.23
C GLY A 6 5.24 1.64 -11.84
N THR A 7 5.04 0.55 -11.10
CA THR A 7 3.69 0.17 -10.60
C THR A 7 3.15 1.14 -9.54
N ASP A 8 3.98 2.03 -8.99
CA ASP A 8 3.59 2.94 -7.91
C ASP A 8 4.28 4.31 -8.06
N GLY A 9 4.08 4.94 -9.21
CA GLY A 9 4.65 6.24 -9.57
C GLY A 9 6.11 6.17 -10.04
N ILE A 10 6.79 7.32 -10.06
CA ILE A 10 8.21 7.44 -10.36
C ILE A 10 8.99 7.24 -9.07
N ARG A 11 9.90 6.27 -9.02
CA ARG A 11 10.75 5.98 -7.85
C ARG A 11 12.21 5.89 -8.23
N GLY A 12 13.09 6.24 -7.29
CA GLY A 12 14.53 6.07 -7.43
C GLY A 12 15.29 6.67 -6.27
N VAL A 13 16.62 6.49 -6.29
CA VAL A 13 17.52 7.10 -5.32
C VAL A 13 17.44 8.62 -5.47
N ALA A 14 17.08 9.30 -4.38
CA ALA A 14 16.86 10.73 -4.39
C ALA A 14 18.13 11.50 -4.79
N ASN A 15 17.96 12.51 -5.65
CA ASN A 15 19.04 13.33 -6.22
C ASN A 15 20.06 12.56 -7.10
N VAL A 16 19.76 11.30 -7.44
CA VAL A 16 20.52 10.48 -8.39
C VAL A 16 19.61 10.09 -9.55
N ASP A 17 18.64 9.21 -9.29
CA ASP A 17 17.64 8.76 -10.27
C ASP A 17 16.43 9.71 -10.29
N LEU A 18 15.97 10.13 -9.10
CA LEU A 18 14.87 11.07 -8.91
C LEU A 18 15.43 12.46 -8.54
N THR A 19 15.64 13.28 -9.56
CA THR A 19 16.23 14.61 -9.42
C THR A 19 15.19 15.71 -9.24
N PRO A 20 15.56 16.89 -8.69
CA PRO A 20 14.68 18.08 -8.66
C PRO A 20 14.17 18.50 -10.04
N THR A 21 14.95 18.27 -11.10
CA THR A 21 14.52 18.56 -12.48
C THR A 21 13.33 17.69 -12.88
N ILE A 22 13.40 16.37 -12.63
CA ILE A 22 12.28 15.45 -12.89
C ILE A 22 11.04 15.89 -12.10
N ALA A 23 11.21 16.28 -10.83
CA ALA A 23 10.11 16.72 -9.98
C ALA A 23 9.48 18.03 -10.50
N TYR A 24 10.29 18.98 -10.93
CA TYR A 24 9.83 20.23 -11.55
C TYR A 24 9.06 19.97 -12.86
N ASP A 25 9.61 19.11 -13.72
CA ASP A 25 9.00 18.75 -15.00
C ASP A 25 7.70 17.98 -14.79
N LEU A 26 7.62 17.12 -13.77
CA LEU A 26 6.37 16.46 -13.40
C LEU A 26 5.31 17.48 -12.97
N GLY A 27 5.67 18.48 -12.17
CA GLY A 27 4.76 19.56 -11.79
C GLY A 27 4.19 20.29 -13.02
N ARG A 28 5.03 20.60 -14.00
CA ARG A 28 4.59 21.20 -15.27
C ARG A 28 3.68 20.27 -16.07
N ALA A 29 4.06 19.00 -16.21
CA ALA A 29 3.29 18.01 -16.95
C ALA A 29 1.90 17.78 -16.34
N VAL A 30 1.81 17.67 -15.00
CA VAL A 30 0.54 17.55 -14.27
C VAL A 30 -0.33 18.78 -14.48
N GLY A 31 0.25 19.97 -14.36
CA GLY A 31 -0.47 21.23 -14.57
C GLY A 31 -1.08 21.32 -15.97
N HIS A 32 -0.37 20.85 -16.98
CA HIS A 32 -0.88 20.81 -18.36
C HIS A 32 -1.92 19.72 -18.60
N LEU A 33 -1.61 18.48 -18.21
CA LEU A 33 -2.43 17.33 -18.57
C LEU A 33 -3.80 17.35 -17.89
N LEU A 34 -3.83 17.75 -16.61
CA LEU A 34 -5.06 17.76 -15.82
C LEU A 34 -5.79 19.11 -15.90
N GLU A 35 -5.41 19.96 -16.87
CA GLU A 35 -5.98 21.29 -17.04
C GLU A 35 -6.01 22.08 -15.73
N ALA A 36 -4.92 21.94 -14.94
CA ALA A 36 -4.85 22.47 -13.60
C ALA A 36 -4.61 23.99 -13.55
N SER A 37 -4.40 24.63 -14.71
CA SER A 37 -4.23 26.11 -14.77
C SER A 37 -5.44 26.82 -14.17
N GLY A 38 -5.17 27.70 -13.21
CA GLY A 38 -6.21 28.35 -12.41
C GLY A 38 -6.90 27.45 -11.38
N ARG A 39 -6.41 26.21 -11.18
CA ARG A 39 -6.89 25.26 -10.18
C ARG A 39 -5.83 24.93 -9.14
N ARG A 40 -6.24 24.26 -8.08
CA ARG A 40 -5.40 23.89 -6.94
C ARG A 40 -4.90 22.46 -7.08
N VAL A 41 -3.62 22.22 -6.83
CA VAL A 41 -3.01 20.90 -6.73
C VAL A 41 -2.47 20.73 -5.32
N VAL A 42 -2.91 19.68 -4.62
CA VAL A 42 -2.47 19.40 -3.26
C VAL A 42 -1.20 18.53 -3.26
N ILE A 43 -0.23 18.85 -2.39
CA ILE A 43 1.06 18.17 -2.31
C ILE A 43 1.30 17.74 -0.87
N GLY A 44 1.61 16.44 -0.69
CA GLY A 44 2.04 15.86 0.58
C GLY A 44 3.39 15.18 0.45
N GLN A 45 4.04 14.94 1.58
CA GLN A 45 5.30 14.18 1.65
C GLN A 45 5.33 13.28 2.87
N ASP A 46 6.18 12.24 2.82
CA ASP A 46 6.58 11.49 4.00
C ASP A 46 7.75 12.20 4.72
N THR A 47 8.38 11.52 5.65
CA THR A 47 9.40 12.09 6.53
C THR A 47 10.82 12.09 5.94
N ARG A 48 11.02 11.63 4.71
CA ARG A 48 12.34 11.56 4.06
C ARG A 48 12.97 12.95 3.92
N ARG A 49 14.26 13.03 4.18
CA ARG A 49 15.03 14.28 4.07
C ARG A 49 14.96 14.92 2.67
N SER A 50 14.86 14.10 1.63
CA SER A 50 14.74 14.57 0.24
C SER A 50 13.36 15.17 -0.09
N GLY A 51 12.36 15.00 0.78
CA GLY A 51 10.98 15.45 0.56
C GLY A 51 10.89 16.94 0.30
N ASP A 52 11.49 17.77 1.15
CA ASP A 52 11.43 19.24 1.02
C ASP A 52 11.96 19.74 -0.33
N MET A 53 13.07 19.16 -0.78
CA MET A 53 13.67 19.48 -2.07
C MET A 53 12.73 19.14 -3.25
N LEU A 54 12.15 17.94 -3.22
CA LEU A 54 11.26 17.47 -4.28
C LEU A 54 9.94 18.24 -4.29
N VAL A 55 9.35 18.51 -3.10
CA VAL A 55 8.13 19.32 -2.97
C VAL A 55 8.36 20.74 -3.49
N ALA A 56 9.49 21.36 -3.18
CA ALA A 56 9.81 22.69 -3.70
C ALA A 56 9.88 22.68 -5.24
N ALA A 57 10.52 21.68 -5.84
CA ALA A 57 10.65 21.53 -7.27
C ALA A 57 9.29 21.29 -7.96
N VAL A 58 8.47 20.36 -7.46
CA VAL A 58 7.10 20.10 -7.96
C VAL A 58 6.25 21.37 -7.88
N SER A 59 6.30 22.06 -6.73
CA SER A 59 5.52 23.30 -6.52
C SER A 59 5.91 24.39 -7.51
N ALA A 60 7.21 24.58 -7.77
CA ALA A 60 7.69 25.52 -8.75
C ALA A 60 7.23 25.16 -10.18
N GLY A 61 7.26 23.86 -10.51
CA GLY A 61 6.77 23.36 -11.79
C GLY A 61 5.29 23.67 -12.01
N LEU A 62 4.45 23.38 -11.04
CA LEU A 62 3.01 23.69 -11.06
C LEU A 62 2.76 25.20 -11.21
N ALA A 63 3.41 26.01 -10.37
CA ALA A 63 3.23 27.45 -10.39
C ALA A 63 3.64 28.07 -11.74
N SER A 64 4.66 27.52 -12.41
CA SER A 64 5.15 27.99 -13.71
C SER A 64 4.14 27.82 -14.86
N VAL A 65 3.13 26.99 -14.67
CA VAL A 65 2.05 26.73 -15.65
C VAL A 65 0.67 27.19 -15.15
N GLY A 66 0.64 28.01 -14.08
CA GLY A 66 -0.57 28.67 -13.60
C GLY A 66 -1.42 27.85 -12.60
N ALA A 67 -0.92 26.72 -12.12
CA ALA A 67 -1.59 25.93 -11.09
C ALA A 67 -1.13 26.35 -9.67
N ASP A 68 -2.08 26.49 -8.74
CA ASP A 68 -1.76 26.75 -7.34
C ASP A 68 -1.27 25.45 -6.66
N ALA A 69 -0.11 25.49 -6.02
CA ALA A 69 0.48 24.39 -5.28
C ALA A 69 0.17 24.53 -3.79
N ILE A 70 -0.63 23.61 -3.25
CA ILE A 70 -1.07 23.61 -1.85
C ILE A 70 -0.29 22.54 -1.09
N GLN A 71 0.68 22.97 -0.29
CA GLN A 71 1.52 22.08 0.49
C GLN A 71 0.87 21.73 1.83
N LEU A 72 0.73 20.44 2.11
CA LEU A 72 0.24 19.92 3.40
C LEU A 72 1.40 19.63 4.38
N GLY A 73 2.63 19.52 3.88
CA GLY A 73 3.77 19.05 4.67
C GLY A 73 3.79 17.53 4.83
N VAL A 74 4.21 17.04 5.99
CA VAL A 74 4.25 15.60 6.27
C VAL A 74 2.82 15.10 6.53
N VAL A 75 2.31 14.28 5.62
CA VAL A 75 0.99 13.65 5.69
C VAL A 75 1.03 12.23 5.13
N THR A 76 0.05 11.41 5.48
CA THR A 76 -0.09 10.07 4.91
C THR A 76 -0.60 10.12 3.48
N THR A 77 -0.27 9.12 2.66
CA THR A 77 -0.86 8.97 1.31
C THR A 77 -2.38 8.98 1.33
N PRO A 78 -3.06 8.26 2.27
CA PRO A 78 -4.52 8.34 2.40
C PRO A 78 -5.05 9.74 2.72
N CYS A 79 -4.37 10.51 3.56
CA CYS A 79 -4.76 11.89 3.85
C CYS A 79 -4.75 12.75 2.57
N LEU A 80 -3.71 12.62 1.76
CA LEU A 80 -3.63 13.31 0.48
C LEU A 80 -4.71 12.83 -0.51
N ALA A 81 -4.97 11.52 -0.55
CA ALA A 81 -6.02 10.93 -1.38
C ALA A 81 -7.41 11.44 -0.97
N HIS A 82 -7.69 11.52 0.33
CA HIS A 82 -8.92 12.09 0.86
C HIS A 82 -9.12 13.55 0.42
N ALA A 83 -8.06 14.38 0.50
CA ALA A 83 -8.09 15.76 0.02
C ALA A 83 -8.39 15.82 -1.49
N ALA A 84 -7.71 15.00 -2.29
CA ALA A 84 -7.86 14.97 -3.74
C ALA A 84 -9.22 14.39 -4.21
N ALA A 85 -9.98 13.71 -3.35
CA ALA A 85 -11.30 13.16 -3.67
C ALA A 85 -12.41 14.21 -3.63
N GLY A 86 -12.26 15.28 -2.86
CA GLY A 86 -13.30 16.26 -2.57
C GLY A 86 -13.67 17.23 -3.71
N GLY A 87 -13.00 17.14 -4.87
CA GLY A 87 -13.27 18.01 -6.03
C GLY A 87 -12.74 19.44 -5.93
N GLU A 88 -12.19 19.83 -4.80
CA GLU A 88 -11.53 21.13 -4.58
C GLU A 88 -10.16 21.20 -5.29
N PHE A 89 -9.49 20.07 -5.38
CA PHE A 89 -8.18 19.92 -6.01
C PHE A 89 -8.29 19.19 -7.34
N ALA A 90 -7.58 19.68 -8.36
CA ALA A 90 -7.52 19.03 -9.67
C ALA A 90 -6.71 17.74 -9.62
N ALA A 91 -5.70 17.69 -8.75
CA ALA A 91 -4.83 16.54 -8.52
C ALA A 91 -4.21 16.59 -7.12
N GLY A 92 -3.67 15.44 -6.69
CA GLY A 92 -2.75 15.31 -5.57
C GLY A 92 -1.39 14.78 -6.03
N ILE A 93 -0.30 15.25 -5.43
CA ILE A 93 1.04 14.72 -5.67
C ILE A 93 1.65 14.31 -4.33
N MET A 94 1.88 13.00 -4.15
CA MET A 94 2.55 12.47 -2.98
C MET A 94 4.03 12.25 -3.25
N VAL A 95 4.86 12.82 -2.38
CA VAL A 95 6.32 12.66 -2.40
C VAL A 95 6.69 11.61 -1.36
N SER A 96 6.78 10.36 -1.79
CA SER A 96 7.09 9.20 -0.95
C SER A 96 7.49 7.98 -1.77
N ALA A 97 8.36 7.16 -1.22
CA ALA A 97 8.67 5.82 -1.72
C ALA A 97 8.11 4.70 -0.82
N SER A 98 7.07 4.98 -0.01
CA SER A 98 6.38 4.02 0.87
C SER A 98 7.39 3.27 1.76
N HIS A 99 7.46 1.94 1.64
CA HIS A 99 8.28 1.06 2.46
C HIS A 99 9.77 0.94 2.02
N ASN A 100 10.20 1.67 1.00
CA ASN A 100 11.60 1.67 0.55
C ASN A 100 12.53 2.30 1.59
N PRO A 101 13.87 2.02 1.55
CA PRO A 101 14.87 2.68 2.39
C PRO A 101 14.87 4.21 2.26
N ALA A 102 15.50 4.89 3.21
CA ALA A 102 15.47 6.36 3.33
C ALA A 102 16.13 7.10 2.15
N GLU A 103 17.07 6.45 1.46
CA GLU A 103 17.76 6.99 0.30
C GLU A 103 16.86 7.15 -0.92
N ASP A 104 15.85 6.30 -1.03
CA ASP A 104 14.86 6.36 -2.10
C ASP A 104 13.82 7.44 -1.83
N ASN A 105 13.21 7.94 -2.92
CA ASN A 105 11.96 8.70 -2.84
C ASN A 105 11.10 8.40 -4.07
N GLY A 106 9.88 8.94 -4.10
CA GLY A 106 8.95 8.71 -5.19
C GLY A 106 8.02 9.89 -5.41
N LEU A 107 7.42 9.93 -6.59
CA LEU A 107 6.38 10.89 -6.97
C LEU A 107 5.16 10.11 -7.46
N LYS A 108 4.07 10.17 -6.71
CA LYS A 108 2.79 9.54 -7.03
C LYS A 108 1.78 10.62 -7.39
N VAL A 109 1.09 10.48 -8.50
CA VAL A 109 0.03 11.41 -8.92
C VAL A 109 -1.32 10.77 -8.66
N LEU A 110 -2.20 11.54 -8.01
CA LEU A 110 -3.56 11.13 -7.69
C LEU A 110 -4.57 12.06 -8.37
N SER A 111 -5.69 11.51 -8.80
CA SER A 111 -6.84 12.26 -9.30
C SER A 111 -8.13 11.63 -8.78
N GLY A 112 -9.07 12.44 -8.31
CA GLY A 112 -10.31 11.93 -7.72
C GLY A 112 -10.12 11.01 -6.50
N GLY A 113 -9.04 11.20 -5.73
CA GLY A 113 -8.73 10.44 -4.52
C GLY A 113 -8.10 9.06 -4.75
N ARG A 114 -7.62 8.78 -5.96
CA ARG A 114 -6.94 7.53 -6.32
C ARG A 114 -5.76 7.78 -7.24
N LYS A 115 -4.88 6.80 -7.39
CA LYS A 115 -3.81 6.86 -8.37
C LYS A 115 -4.38 7.00 -9.78
N ILE A 116 -3.69 7.77 -10.63
CA ILE A 116 -4.02 7.88 -12.04
C ILE A 116 -3.83 6.54 -12.75
N ASP A 117 -4.57 6.31 -13.83
CA ASP A 117 -4.48 5.09 -14.65
C ASP A 117 -3.26 5.09 -15.58
N ASP A 118 -2.97 3.91 -16.18
CA ASP A 118 -1.82 3.72 -17.08
C ASP A 118 -1.85 4.66 -18.28
N GLU A 119 -3.03 4.97 -18.82
CA GLU A 119 -3.18 5.86 -19.97
C GLU A 119 -2.75 7.31 -19.60
N VAL A 120 -3.12 7.75 -18.40
CA VAL A 120 -2.73 9.05 -17.87
C VAL A 120 -1.24 9.06 -17.52
N GLU A 121 -0.70 7.99 -16.92
CA GLU A 121 0.75 7.86 -16.66
C GLU A 121 1.57 7.94 -17.96
N GLU A 122 1.17 7.24 -19.01
CA GLU A 122 1.83 7.30 -20.31
C GLU A 122 1.78 8.70 -20.96
N LYS A 123 0.67 9.41 -20.79
CA LYS A 123 0.56 10.81 -21.24
C LYS A 123 1.49 11.72 -20.45
N LEU A 124 1.54 11.57 -19.11
CA LEU A 124 2.47 12.33 -18.26
C LEU A 124 3.93 12.05 -18.63
N GLU A 125 4.29 10.79 -18.87
CA GLU A 125 5.65 10.42 -19.25
C GLU A 125 6.06 11.06 -20.59
N ARG A 126 5.17 11.08 -21.58
CA ARG A 126 5.43 11.79 -22.85
C ARG A 126 5.65 13.29 -22.63
N LEU A 127 4.86 13.93 -21.77
CA LEU A 127 5.01 15.35 -21.44
C LEU A 127 6.30 15.60 -20.66
N LEU A 128 6.71 14.72 -19.77
CA LEU A 128 7.98 14.79 -19.04
C LEU A 128 9.18 14.80 -20.00
N PHE A 129 9.20 13.94 -21.02
CA PHE A 129 10.26 13.92 -22.03
C PHE A 129 10.24 15.13 -22.96
N GLN A 130 9.18 15.92 -22.94
CA GLN A 130 9.00 17.14 -23.74
C GLN A 130 8.89 18.39 -22.85
N ALA A 131 9.25 18.30 -21.57
CA ALA A 131 8.97 19.34 -20.58
C ALA A 131 9.53 20.71 -20.93
N GLU A 132 10.71 20.77 -21.57
CA GLU A 132 11.30 22.05 -22.04
C GLU A 132 10.42 22.78 -23.06
N SER A 133 9.63 22.06 -23.86
CA SER A 133 8.74 22.61 -24.88
C SER A 133 7.36 23.02 -24.35
N LEU A 134 7.00 22.64 -23.13
CA LEU A 134 5.72 23.00 -22.53
C LEU A 134 5.66 24.52 -22.33
N PRO A 135 4.60 25.22 -22.78
CA PRO A 135 4.50 26.65 -22.59
C PRO A 135 4.33 26.99 -21.10
N GLY A 136 4.98 28.06 -20.68
CA GLY A 136 4.71 28.71 -19.39
C GLY A 136 3.61 29.73 -19.53
N VAL A 137 3.16 30.29 -18.41
CA VAL A 137 2.16 31.38 -18.38
C VAL A 137 2.82 32.74 -18.16
N SER A 138 2.06 33.80 -18.38
CA SER A 138 2.55 35.16 -18.12
C SER A 138 2.71 35.40 -16.60
N ASN A 139 3.48 36.44 -16.21
CA ASN A 139 3.70 36.77 -14.80
C ASN A 139 2.39 36.98 -14.00
N ARG A 140 1.30 37.40 -14.65
CA ARG A 140 0.00 37.63 -13.99
C ARG A 140 -0.79 36.36 -13.76
N GLU A 141 -0.43 35.28 -14.44
CA GLU A 141 -1.11 34.01 -14.45
C GLU A 141 -0.34 32.90 -13.66
N LEU A 142 0.83 33.29 -13.10
CA LEU A 142 1.60 32.37 -12.27
C LEU A 142 0.77 31.86 -11.09
N GLY A 143 0.81 30.54 -10.84
CA GLY A 143 0.20 29.92 -9.66
C GLY A 143 0.90 30.36 -8.37
N ARG A 144 0.20 30.19 -7.25
CA ARG A 144 0.72 30.47 -5.90
C ARG A 144 1.17 29.20 -5.23
N ILE A 145 2.13 29.32 -4.33
CA ILE A 145 2.57 28.24 -3.45
C ILE A 145 2.14 28.63 -2.03
N THR A 146 1.24 27.84 -1.43
CA THR A 146 0.72 28.09 -0.08
C THR A 146 0.77 26.84 0.76
N ARG A 147 0.64 26.98 2.09
CA ARG A 147 0.49 25.85 3.03
C ARG A 147 -0.89 25.93 3.65
N GLU A 148 -1.53 24.78 3.78
CA GLU A 148 -2.85 24.66 4.38
C GLU A 148 -2.96 23.40 5.25
N SER A 149 -3.70 23.50 6.36
CA SER A 149 -3.99 22.37 7.26
C SER A 149 -5.44 21.88 7.16
N ALA A 150 -6.34 22.67 6.57
CA ALA A 150 -7.76 22.30 6.48
C ALA A 150 -8.01 20.91 5.88
N PRO A 151 -7.32 20.46 4.80
CA PRO A 151 -7.50 19.11 4.30
C PRO A 151 -7.08 18.01 5.30
N ILE A 152 -6.06 18.28 6.13
CA ILE A 152 -5.61 17.36 7.17
C ILE A 152 -6.69 17.21 8.25
N GLU A 153 -7.27 18.32 8.67
CA GLU A 153 -8.33 18.30 9.67
C GLU A 153 -9.61 17.62 9.14
N ALA A 154 -9.93 17.79 7.87
CA ALA A 154 -11.04 17.07 7.23
C ALA A 154 -10.83 15.55 7.24
N TYR A 155 -9.61 15.09 6.90
CA TYR A 155 -9.26 13.67 6.97
C TYR A 155 -9.32 13.15 8.41
N ARG A 156 -8.75 13.87 9.40
CA ARG A 156 -8.85 13.49 10.82
C ARG A 156 -10.31 13.37 11.26
N ALA A 157 -11.15 14.33 10.89
CA ALA A 157 -12.57 14.32 11.23
C ALA A 157 -13.30 13.10 10.63
N SER A 158 -12.94 12.67 9.42
CA SER A 158 -13.51 11.46 8.81
C SER A 158 -13.13 10.19 9.59
N LEU A 159 -11.87 10.07 10.02
CA LEU A 159 -11.40 8.93 10.84
C LEU A 159 -12.07 8.92 12.22
N ILE A 160 -12.24 10.09 12.86
CA ILE A 160 -12.94 10.23 14.15
C ILE A 160 -14.40 9.78 14.01
N ALA A 161 -15.08 10.17 12.93
CA ALA A 161 -16.45 9.75 12.65
C ALA A 161 -16.59 8.24 12.46
N GLU A 162 -15.62 7.61 11.78
CA GLU A 162 -15.57 6.15 11.61
C GLU A 162 -15.27 5.41 12.92
N ALA A 163 -14.38 5.95 13.75
CA ALA A 163 -13.95 5.30 14.98
C ALA A 163 -15.03 5.35 16.10
N GLY A 164 -15.74 6.47 16.22
CA GLY A 164 -16.68 6.67 17.33
C GLY A 164 -16.00 6.42 18.69
N ASP A 165 -16.54 5.47 19.47
CA ASP A 165 -16.05 5.11 20.81
C ASP A 165 -15.15 3.86 20.85
N LEU A 166 -14.74 3.33 19.69
CA LEU A 166 -13.99 2.06 19.56
C LEU A 166 -12.70 1.99 20.37
N LEU A 167 -12.04 3.11 20.58
CA LEU A 167 -10.71 3.21 21.21
C LEU A 167 -10.75 3.59 22.69
N GLN A 168 -11.93 3.85 23.25
CA GLN A 168 -12.07 4.27 24.67
C GLN A 168 -11.50 3.23 25.62
N GLY A 169 -10.48 3.64 26.40
CA GLY A 169 -9.83 2.83 27.43
C GLY A 169 -8.92 1.72 26.91
N ARG A 170 -8.77 1.54 25.62
CA ARG A 170 -7.87 0.52 25.03
C ARG A 170 -6.41 0.85 25.26
N ARG A 171 -5.61 -0.19 25.44
CA ARG A 171 -4.14 -0.11 25.60
C ARG A 171 -3.49 -0.78 24.40
N ILE A 172 -2.93 0.02 23.50
CA ILE A 172 -2.38 -0.44 22.21
C ILE A 172 -0.95 0.05 21.99
N ALA A 173 -0.21 -0.65 21.14
CA ALA A 173 1.04 -0.12 20.58
C ALA A 173 0.86 0.23 19.10
N ILE A 174 1.58 1.25 18.64
CA ILE A 174 1.69 1.56 17.21
C ILE A 174 3.16 1.69 16.83
N ASP A 175 3.49 1.25 15.63
CA ASP A 175 4.78 1.51 14.98
C ASP A 175 4.55 2.36 13.74
N CYS A 176 5.02 3.60 13.78
CA CYS A 176 4.86 4.58 12.71
C CYS A 176 5.97 4.50 11.65
N ALA A 177 6.85 3.52 11.70
CA ALA A 177 7.98 3.36 10.78
C ALA A 177 8.90 4.60 10.66
N ASN A 178 8.90 5.51 11.63
CA ASN A 178 9.45 6.87 11.50
C ASN A 178 8.94 7.60 10.23
N GLY A 179 7.79 7.19 9.72
CA GLY A 179 7.13 7.69 8.53
C GLY A 179 6.02 8.69 8.83
N SER A 180 5.18 8.93 7.85
CA SER A 180 4.12 9.94 7.89
C SER A 180 3.02 9.68 8.92
N ALA A 181 2.80 8.40 9.31
CA ALA A 181 1.89 8.04 10.41
C ALA A 181 2.25 8.74 11.71
N SER A 182 3.54 9.04 11.95
CA SER A 182 4.01 9.73 13.17
C SER A 182 3.41 11.11 13.38
N ALA A 183 3.01 11.78 12.29
CA ALA A 183 2.40 13.11 12.34
C ALA A 183 0.89 13.09 12.66
N ILE A 184 0.21 11.96 12.52
CA ILE A 184 -1.25 11.89 12.65
C ILE A 184 -1.70 10.83 13.67
N ALA A 185 -1.21 9.58 13.56
CA ALA A 185 -1.76 8.44 14.27
C ALA A 185 -1.64 8.52 15.80
N PRO A 186 -0.50 8.93 16.41
CA PRO A 186 -0.38 8.95 17.86
C PRO A 186 -1.40 9.86 18.53
N ASP A 187 -1.57 11.08 18.03
CA ASP A 187 -2.45 12.07 18.63
C ASP A 187 -3.92 11.76 18.34
N LEU A 188 -4.23 11.31 17.14
CA LEU A 188 -5.58 10.87 16.77
C LEU A 188 -6.08 9.72 17.66
N LEU A 189 -5.26 8.68 17.85
CA LEU A 189 -5.66 7.52 18.65
C LEU A 189 -5.80 7.85 20.13
N ARG A 190 -4.97 8.77 20.67
CA ARG A 190 -5.12 9.30 22.03
C ARG A 190 -6.38 10.15 22.19
N GLU A 191 -6.69 11.00 21.22
CA GLU A 191 -7.93 11.81 21.18
C GLU A 191 -9.17 10.90 21.20
N LEU A 192 -9.10 9.75 20.53
CA LEU A 192 -10.14 8.73 20.53
C LEU A 192 -10.20 7.89 21.82
N GLY A 193 -9.34 8.20 22.83
CA GLY A 193 -9.40 7.61 24.17
C GLY A 193 -8.48 6.42 24.41
N ALA A 194 -7.57 6.08 23.48
CA ALA A 194 -6.60 5.02 23.69
C ALA A 194 -5.37 5.47 24.52
N THR A 195 -4.82 4.54 25.29
CA THR A 195 -3.45 4.65 25.80
C THR A 195 -2.50 4.05 24.76
N VAL A 196 -1.66 4.89 24.16
CA VAL A 196 -0.86 4.53 22.98
C VAL A 196 0.62 4.49 23.33
N THR A 197 1.25 3.32 23.21
CA THR A 197 2.70 3.15 23.16
C THR A 197 3.17 3.34 21.72
N VAL A 198 4.10 4.27 21.49
CA VAL A 198 4.55 4.64 20.14
C VAL A 198 5.97 4.14 19.91
N LEU A 199 6.16 3.36 18.84
CA LEU A 199 7.44 2.99 18.25
C LEU A 199 7.58 3.72 16.91
N GLY A 200 8.82 3.92 16.45
CA GLY A 200 9.06 4.55 15.15
C GLY A 200 8.38 5.92 14.99
N GLY A 201 8.28 6.70 16.10
CA GLY A 201 7.57 7.98 16.11
C GLY A 201 8.46 9.22 16.14
N THR A 202 9.78 9.09 15.90
CA THR A 202 10.75 10.19 15.96
C THR A 202 11.57 10.28 14.67
N PRO A 203 10.94 10.71 13.55
CA PRO A 203 11.63 10.79 12.27
C PRO A 203 12.75 11.83 12.29
N ASP A 204 13.91 11.47 11.73
CA ASP A 204 15.08 12.35 11.54
C ASP A 204 15.40 12.67 10.08
N GLY A 205 14.57 12.13 9.17
CA GLY A 205 14.72 12.25 7.71
C GLY A 205 15.54 11.15 7.07
N THR A 206 16.19 10.28 7.86
CA THR A 206 17.06 9.20 7.37
C THR A 206 16.74 7.83 7.98
N ASN A 207 15.82 7.78 8.93
CA ASN A 207 15.46 6.58 9.68
C ASN A 207 14.08 6.00 9.33
N ILE A 208 13.42 6.48 8.27
CA ILE A 208 12.14 5.91 7.81
C ILE A 208 12.30 4.44 7.41
N ASN A 209 11.38 3.57 7.89
CA ASN A 209 11.38 2.12 7.69
C ASN A 209 12.62 1.37 8.22
N LEU A 210 13.52 2.03 8.93
CA LEU A 210 14.72 1.40 9.47
C LEU A 210 14.37 0.56 10.69
N ASP A 211 14.46 -0.77 10.55
CA ASP A 211 14.14 -1.75 11.59
C ASP A 211 12.77 -1.52 12.26
N SER A 212 11.80 -1.01 11.52
CA SER A 212 10.49 -0.60 12.02
C SER A 212 9.38 -0.69 10.97
N GLY A 213 8.13 -0.57 11.43
CA GLY A 213 6.95 -0.51 10.61
C GLY A 213 6.47 -1.86 10.07
N SER A 214 5.57 -1.82 9.08
CA SER A 214 4.83 -2.99 8.58
C SER A 214 5.73 -4.08 7.96
N THR A 215 6.92 -3.73 7.50
CA THR A 215 7.88 -4.70 6.93
C THR A 215 8.80 -5.33 7.97
N GLN A 216 8.86 -4.76 9.20
CA GLN A 216 9.73 -5.19 10.30
C GLN A 216 8.98 -5.15 11.66
N PRO A 217 7.85 -5.87 11.82
CA PRO A 217 6.96 -5.74 12.98
C PRO A 217 7.50 -6.42 14.26
N ALA A 218 8.68 -7.01 14.25
CA ALA A 218 9.23 -7.77 15.38
C ALA A 218 9.40 -6.92 16.66
N ALA A 219 9.85 -5.68 16.53
CA ALA A 219 9.99 -4.76 17.67
C ALA A 219 8.62 -4.41 18.28
N LEU A 220 7.62 -4.20 17.43
CA LEU A 220 6.23 -3.97 17.86
C LEU A 220 5.68 -5.20 18.60
N ALA A 221 5.90 -6.42 18.07
CA ALA A 221 5.46 -7.66 18.69
C ALA A 221 6.06 -7.81 20.12
N ALA A 222 7.36 -7.57 20.25
CA ALA A 222 8.02 -7.57 21.55
C ALA A 222 7.44 -6.51 22.52
N ALA A 223 7.13 -5.31 22.04
CA ALA A 223 6.55 -4.23 22.85
C ALA A 223 5.13 -4.57 23.31
N VAL A 224 4.31 -5.18 22.48
CA VAL A 224 2.95 -5.62 22.81
C VAL A 224 3.00 -6.62 23.98
N VAL A 225 3.83 -7.66 23.86
CA VAL A 225 3.96 -8.71 24.88
C VAL A 225 4.52 -8.12 26.18
N ALA A 226 5.62 -7.36 26.12
CA ALA A 226 6.26 -6.77 27.29
C ALA A 226 5.35 -5.76 28.03
N GLY A 227 4.53 -5.02 27.29
CA GLY A 227 3.60 -4.02 27.83
C GLY A 227 2.26 -4.62 28.29
N GLY A 228 1.99 -5.90 28.05
CA GLY A 228 0.67 -6.51 28.26
C GLY A 228 -0.42 -5.72 27.55
N LEU A 229 -0.17 -5.36 26.28
CA LEU A 229 -1.06 -4.55 25.46
C LEU A 229 -2.05 -5.44 24.72
N GLU A 230 -3.21 -4.90 24.34
CA GLU A 230 -4.27 -5.64 23.67
C GLU A 230 -3.87 -6.02 22.25
N MET A 231 -3.15 -5.14 21.57
CA MET A 231 -2.65 -5.34 20.21
C MET A 231 -1.62 -4.31 19.79
N GLY A 232 -0.94 -4.59 18.69
CA GLY A 232 -0.06 -3.66 17.98
C GLY A 232 -0.52 -3.39 16.56
N MET A 233 -0.19 -2.22 16.03
CA MET A 233 -0.51 -1.75 14.68
C MET A 233 0.74 -1.15 14.05
N ALA A 234 1.28 -1.78 12.99
CA ALA A 234 2.46 -1.31 12.27
C ALA A 234 2.03 -0.73 10.92
N PHE A 235 2.47 0.50 10.67
CA PHE A 235 2.27 1.20 9.40
C PHE A 235 3.56 1.14 8.56
N ASP A 236 3.47 1.41 7.27
CA ASP A 236 4.62 1.68 6.42
C ASP A 236 4.92 3.19 6.32
N GLY A 237 5.93 3.56 5.56
CA GLY A 237 6.45 4.95 5.54
C GLY A 237 5.44 6.01 5.15
N ASP A 238 4.46 5.71 4.29
CA ASP A 238 3.39 6.63 3.88
C ASP A 238 1.99 6.23 4.40
N ALA A 239 1.97 5.20 5.27
CA ALA A 239 0.82 4.75 6.06
C ALA A 239 -0.39 4.31 5.24
N ASP A 240 -0.18 3.80 4.03
CA ASP A 240 -1.23 3.18 3.23
C ASP A 240 -1.45 1.69 3.56
N ARG A 241 -0.61 1.12 4.47
CA ARG A 241 -0.65 -0.28 4.92
C ARG A 241 -0.79 -0.41 6.42
N LEU A 242 -1.39 -1.54 6.84
CA LEU A 242 -1.47 -2.01 8.22
C LEU A 242 -1.04 -3.48 8.32
N ILE A 243 -0.13 -3.76 9.25
CA ILE A 243 0.11 -5.11 9.80
C ILE A 243 -0.26 -5.05 11.28
N ALA A 244 -1.05 -6.00 11.76
CA ALA A 244 -1.45 -6.07 13.14
C ALA A 244 -0.64 -7.11 13.94
N VAL A 245 -0.60 -6.96 15.26
CA VAL A 245 0.05 -7.89 16.19
C VAL A 245 -0.92 -8.18 17.32
N ASP A 246 -1.16 -9.44 17.64
CA ASP A 246 -2.03 -9.84 18.74
C ASP A 246 -1.35 -9.69 20.12
N ASP A 247 -2.11 -9.93 21.19
CA ASP A 247 -1.65 -9.85 22.58
C ASP A 247 -0.54 -10.86 22.95
N ARG A 248 -0.32 -11.85 22.10
CA ARG A 248 0.73 -12.89 22.24
C ARG A 248 1.97 -12.58 21.41
N GLY A 249 1.95 -11.50 20.62
CA GLY A 249 3.02 -11.11 19.72
C GLY A 249 2.97 -11.81 18.36
N SER A 250 1.85 -12.51 18.02
CA SER A 250 1.69 -13.12 16.70
C SER A 250 1.34 -12.03 15.67
N ILE A 251 1.99 -12.10 14.52
CA ILE A 251 1.77 -11.17 13.42
C ILE A 251 0.51 -11.59 12.67
N VAL A 252 -0.40 -10.63 12.45
CA VAL A 252 -1.60 -10.75 11.61
C VAL A 252 -1.39 -9.84 10.41
N ASP A 253 -1.06 -10.46 9.26
CA ASP A 253 -0.79 -9.75 8.02
C ASP A 253 -2.07 -9.26 7.31
N GLY A 254 -1.93 -8.69 6.11
CA GLY A 254 -3.06 -8.17 5.36
C GLY A 254 -4.13 -9.22 5.06
N ASP A 255 -3.74 -10.49 4.85
CA ASP A 255 -4.71 -11.58 4.64
C ASP A 255 -5.53 -11.85 5.89
N GLY A 256 -4.89 -11.88 7.06
CA GLY A 256 -5.56 -12.00 8.34
C GLY A 256 -6.51 -10.83 8.62
N VAL A 257 -6.03 -9.60 8.41
CA VAL A 257 -6.83 -8.36 8.60
C VAL A 257 -8.03 -8.34 7.66
N MET A 258 -7.83 -8.61 6.36
CA MET A 258 -8.93 -8.69 5.39
C MET A 258 -9.92 -9.80 5.74
N GLY A 259 -9.42 -10.96 6.15
CA GLY A 259 -10.25 -12.10 6.53
C GLY A 259 -11.15 -11.77 7.71
N ILE A 260 -10.61 -11.21 8.79
CA ILE A 260 -11.40 -10.79 9.97
C ILE A 260 -12.48 -9.79 9.57
N CYS A 261 -12.12 -8.75 8.81
CA CYS A 261 -13.07 -7.73 8.37
C CYS A 261 -14.14 -8.31 7.42
N ALA A 262 -13.75 -9.21 6.50
CA ALA A 262 -14.67 -9.83 5.56
C ALA A 262 -15.66 -10.78 6.27
N LEU A 263 -15.19 -11.61 7.20
CA LEU A 263 -16.04 -12.52 7.97
C LEU A 263 -17.05 -11.76 8.83
N ALA A 264 -16.62 -10.69 9.51
CA ALA A 264 -17.51 -9.84 10.28
C ALA A 264 -18.60 -9.18 9.38
N ARG A 265 -18.18 -8.64 8.23
CA ARG A 265 -19.10 -8.03 7.24
C ARG A 265 -20.03 -9.07 6.59
N LEU A 266 -19.59 -10.32 6.37
CA LEU A 266 -20.43 -11.41 5.88
C LEU A 266 -21.51 -11.77 6.91
N ALA A 267 -21.13 -11.90 8.18
CA ALA A 267 -22.06 -12.19 9.27
C ALA A 267 -23.11 -11.08 9.45
N ALA A 268 -22.68 -9.82 9.31
CA ALA A 268 -23.57 -8.65 9.38
C ALA A 268 -24.40 -8.42 8.09
N GLY A 269 -24.14 -9.14 7.00
CA GLY A 269 -24.78 -8.94 5.70
C GLY A 269 -24.35 -7.64 4.99
N THR A 270 -23.20 -7.05 5.36
CA THR A 270 -22.71 -5.77 4.85
C THR A 270 -21.55 -5.90 3.85
N LEU A 271 -21.02 -7.10 3.63
CA LEU A 271 -20.05 -7.34 2.57
C LEU A 271 -20.76 -7.33 1.21
N ARG A 272 -20.57 -6.26 0.45
CA ARG A 272 -21.28 -6.03 -0.82
C ARG A 272 -21.02 -7.18 -1.79
N ASN A 273 -22.09 -7.71 -2.39
CA ASN A 273 -22.07 -8.90 -3.27
C ASN A 273 -21.41 -10.15 -2.65
N ARG A 274 -21.11 -10.13 -1.34
CA ARG A 274 -20.40 -11.19 -0.61
C ARG A 274 -19.00 -11.46 -1.21
N ILE A 275 -18.34 -10.41 -1.75
CA ILE A 275 -17.06 -10.51 -2.46
C ILE A 275 -15.96 -9.84 -1.64
N LEU A 276 -14.84 -10.57 -1.50
CA LEU A 276 -13.52 -10.04 -1.15
C LEU A 276 -12.64 -10.06 -2.40
N VAL A 277 -11.99 -8.94 -2.71
CA VAL A 277 -11.01 -8.87 -3.82
C VAL A 277 -9.60 -8.86 -3.24
N THR A 278 -8.71 -9.72 -3.77
CA THR A 278 -7.32 -9.76 -3.32
C THR A 278 -6.38 -10.13 -4.48
N THR A 279 -5.08 -10.26 -4.21
CA THR A 279 -4.11 -10.61 -5.25
C THR A 279 -3.80 -12.11 -5.28
N VAL A 280 -3.12 -12.54 -6.34
CA VAL A 280 -2.62 -13.92 -6.47
C VAL A 280 -1.61 -14.30 -5.36
N MET A 281 -1.08 -13.32 -4.62
CA MET A 281 -0.16 -13.57 -3.51
C MET A 281 -0.85 -13.91 -2.20
N SER A 282 -2.12 -13.54 -2.03
CA SER A 282 -2.87 -13.83 -0.81
C SER A 282 -3.02 -15.33 -0.57
N ASN A 283 -3.01 -15.72 0.68
CA ASN A 283 -3.01 -17.10 1.13
C ASN A 283 -4.32 -17.82 0.77
N GLY A 284 -4.25 -19.09 0.36
CA GLY A 284 -5.41 -19.92 0.03
C GLY A 284 -6.34 -20.20 1.22
N GLY A 285 -5.82 -20.15 2.43
CA GLY A 285 -6.63 -20.24 3.66
C GLY A 285 -7.68 -19.13 3.76
N LEU A 286 -7.42 -17.97 3.19
CA LEU A 286 -8.38 -16.87 3.08
C LEU A 286 -9.58 -17.26 2.19
N ASP A 287 -9.33 -17.90 1.03
CA ASP A 287 -10.41 -18.36 0.15
C ASP A 287 -11.32 -19.39 0.85
N HIS A 288 -10.72 -20.34 1.59
CA HIS A 288 -11.47 -21.34 2.35
C HIS A 288 -12.37 -20.67 3.38
N ALA A 289 -11.82 -19.79 4.24
CA ALA A 289 -12.58 -19.13 5.29
C ALA A 289 -13.75 -18.28 4.72
N ILE A 290 -13.51 -17.52 3.67
CA ILE A 290 -14.54 -16.71 3.03
C ILE A 290 -15.60 -17.56 2.35
N SER A 291 -15.21 -18.66 1.69
CA SER A 291 -16.12 -19.59 1.01
C SER A 291 -17.02 -20.32 1.98
N GLU A 292 -16.47 -20.82 3.10
CA GLU A 292 -17.22 -21.45 4.18
C GLU A 292 -18.27 -20.52 4.80
N ALA A 293 -17.95 -19.22 4.90
CA ALA A 293 -18.89 -18.18 5.34
C ALA A 293 -19.91 -17.77 4.24
N GLY A 294 -19.89 -18.45 3.07
CA GLY A 294 -20.80 -18.20 1.94
C GLY A 294 -20.45 -16.94 1.14
N GLY A 295 -19.23 -16.42 1.24
CA GLY A 295 -18.67 -15.40 0.37
C GLY A 295 -17.89 -15.99 -0.78
N ARG A 296 -17.21 -15.15 -1.54
CA ARG A 296 -16.25 -15.56 -2.58
C ARG A 296 -15.08 -14.60 -2.66
N VAL A 297 -13.92 -15.11 -3.06
CA VAL A 297 -12.71 -14.34 -3.31
C VAL A 297 -12.52 -14.16 -4.82
N ILE A 298 -12.17 -12.93 -5.24
CA ILE A 298 -11.70 -12.64 -6.59
C ILE A 298 -10.22 -12.30 -6.50
N ARG A 299 -9.39 -12.98 -7.29
CA ARG A 299 -7.94 -12.76 -7.33
C ARG A 299 -7.55 -11.93 -8.54
N THR A 300 -6.62 -11.00 -8.34
CA THR A 300 -6.04 -10.13 -9.37
C THR A 300 -4.53 -10.35 -9.46
N PRO A 301 -3.87 -9.86 -10.51
CA PRO A 301 -2.44 -9.61 -10.47
C PRO A 301 -2.07 -8.73 -9.27
N VAL A 302 -0.80 -8.77 -8.86
CA VAL A 302 -0.27 -7.92 -7.77
C VAL A 302 -0.30 -6.45 -8.18
N GLY A 303 -0.73 -5.61 -7.27
CA GLY A 303 -0.83 -4.16 -7.42
C GLY A 303 -2.19 -3.63 -6.99
N ASP A 304 -2.19 -2.61 -6.16
CA ASP A 304 -3.37 -1.96 -5.58
C ASP A 304 -4.36 -1.46 -6.66
N ARG A 305 -3.84 -1.00 -7.80
CA ARG A 305 -4.66 -0.61 -8.97
C ARG A 305 -5.50 -1.78 -9.49
N HIS A 306 -4.89 -2.96 -9.68
CA HIS A 306 -5.63 -4.14 -10.16
C HIS A 306 -6.70 -4.59 -9.17
N VAL A 307 -6.40 -4.49 -7.86
CA VAL A 307 -7.38 -4.76 -6.81
C VAL A 307 -8.54 -3.77 -6.91
N PHE A 308 -8.24 -2.47 -6.96
CA PHE A 308 -9.27 -1.43 -7.03
C PHE A 308 -10.17 -1.56 -8.26
N GLU A 309 -9.61 -1.75 -9.45
CA GLU A 309 -10.36 -1.97 -10.70
C GLU A 309 -11.25 -3.22 -10.63
N ALA A 310 -10.76 -4.31 -10.04
CA ALA A 310 -11.57 -5.51 -9.85
C ALA A 310 -12.68 -5.29 -8.83
N MET A 311 -12.45 -4.49 -7.78
CA MET A 311 -13.49 -4.07 -6.85
C MET A 311 -14.57 -3.24 -7.53
N GLU A 312 -14.20 -2.32 -8.43
CA GLU A 312 -15.17 -1.55 -9.21
C GLU A 312 -16.00 -2.45 -10.11
N ARG A 313 -15.34 -3.33 -10.90
CA ARG A 313 -16.04 -4.25 -11.82
C ARG A 313 -16.97 -5.24 -11.10
N ALA A 314 -16.59 -5.70 -9.92
CA ALA A 314 -17.37 -6.65 -9.13
C ALA A 314 -18.36 -5.97 -8.16
N ASP A 315 -18.36 -4.65 -8.10
CA ASP A 315 -19.03 -3.84 -7.07
C ASP A 315 -18.78 -4.38 -5.66
N ALA A 316 -17.49 -4.66 -5.36
CA ALA A 316 -17.04 -5.11 -4.04
C ALA A 316 -16.72 -3.93 -3.12
N SER A 317 -16.99 -4.08 -1.82
CA SER A 317 -16.72 -3.05 -0.82
C SER A 317 -15.42 -3.24 -0.06
N LEU A 318 -14.79 -4.43 -0.14
CA LEU A 318 -13.55 -4.76 0.56
C LEU A 318 -12.59 -5.47 -0.39
N GLY A 319 -11.35 -5.06 -0.38
CA GLY A 319 -10.26 -5.71 -1.09
C GLY A 319 -8.90 -5.25 -0.58
N GLY A 320 -7.82 -5.89 -1.02
CA GLY A 320 -6.47 -5.51 -0.63
C GLY A 320 -5.43 -6.55 -0.94
N GLU A 321 -4.29 -6.43 -0.29
CA GLU A 321 -3.11 -7.26 -0.48
C GLU A 321 -2.58 -7.82 0.85
N GLN A 322 -1.89 -8.95 0.80
CA GLN A 322 -1.19 -9.54 1.95
C GLN A 322 -0.23 -8.55 2.62
N SER A 323 0.32 -7.61 1.86
CA SER A 323 1.22 -6.56 2.35
C SER A 323 0.57 -5.59 3.36
N GLY A 324 -0.75 -5.67 3.57
CA GLY A 324 -1.50 -4.81 4.48
C GLY A 324 -2.16 -3.59 3.80
N HIS A 325 -2.04 -3.43 2.48
CA HIS A 325 -2.78 -2.42 1.73
C HIS A 325 -4.23 -2.86 1.57
N VAL A 326 -5.13 -2.34 2.41
CA VAL A 326 -6.54 -2.75 2.47
C VAL A 326 -7.43 -1.57 2.11
N ILE A 327 -8.38 -1.80 1.20
CA ILE A 327 -9.30 -0.81 0.64
C ILE A 327 -10.71 -1.10 1.14
N PHE A 328 -11.31 -0.15 1.84
CA PHE A 328 -12.72 -0.13 2.20
C PHE A 328 -13.45 0.85 1.29
N ARG A 329 -13.86 0.38 0.10
CA ARG A 329 -14.36 1.23 -0.99
C ARG A 329 -15.67 1.98 -0.66
N ASP A 330 -16.38 1.56 0.36
CA ASP A 330 -17.52 2.29 0.92
C ASP A 330 -17.13 3.50 1.78
N VAL A 331 -15.82 3.64 2.12
CA VAL A 331 -15.29 4.74 2.94
C VAL A 331 -14.18 5.50 2.19
N ALA A 332 -13.25 4.79 1.53
CA ALA A 332 -12.09 5.40 0.86
C ALA A 332 -11.75 4.68 -0.45
N ASN A 333 -11.18 5.41 -1.42
CA ASN A 333 -10.81 4.88 -2.74
C ASN A 333 -9.35 4.39 -2.82
N THR A 334 -8.67 4.27 -1.70
CA THR A 334 -7.28 3.79 -1.60
C THR A 334 -7.08 3.02 -0.31
N GLY A 335 -5.98 2.26 -0.21
CA GLY A 335 -5.57 1.69 1.07
C GLY A 335 -5.24 2.78 2.08
N ASP A 336 -5.62 2.54 3.33
CA ASP A 336 -5.42 3.45 4.45
C ASP A 336 -5.16 2.63 5.72
N GLY A 337 -3.92 2.67 6.21
CA GLY A 337 -3.51 1.89 7.37
C GLY A 337 -4.27 2.29 8.64
N ILE A 338 -4.51 3.59 8.85
CA ILE A 338 -5.22 4.09 10.04
C ILE A 338 -6.70 3.73 9.98
N LEU A 339 -7.35 3.92 8.84
CA LEU A 339 -8.73 3.48 8.60
C LEU A 339 -8.85 1.96 8.76
N THR A 340 -7.88 1.19 8.22
CA THR A 340 -7.85 -0.27 8.34
C THR A 340 -7.78 -0.70 9.81
N ALA A 341 -6.98 -0.03 10.63
CA ALA A 341 -6.94 -0.27 12.07
C ALA A 341 -8.30 -0.02 12.74
N ILE A 342 -8.98 1.06 12.39
CA ILE A 342 -10.33 1.37 12.88
C ILE A 342 -11.34 0.30 12.44
N GLN A 343 -11.32 -0.10 11.17
CA GLN A 343 -12.23 -1.12 10.62
C GLN A 343 -11.97 -2.51 11.24
N LEU A 344 -10.70 -2.86 11.51
CA LEU A 344 -10.33 -4.07 12.23
C LEU A 344 -10.91 -4.07 13.65
N LEU A 345 -10.72 -2.97 14.40
CA LEU A 345 -11.29 -2.82 15.75
C LEU A 345 -12.81 -2.91 15.74
N LYS A 346 -13.47 -2.34 14.74
CA LYS A 346 -14.92 -2.43 14.54
C LYS A 346 -15.37 -3.88 14.31
N ALA A 347 -14.67 -4.61 13.44
CA ALA A 347 -14.94 -6.02 13.18
C ALA A 347 -14.78 -6.89 14.44
N LEU A 348 -13.72 -6.66 15.23
CA LEU A 348 -13.47 -7.37 16.50
C LEU A 348 -14.54 -7.05 17.55
N ARG A 349 -14.96 -5.79 17.69
CA ARG A 349 -16.05 -5.39 18.58
C ARG A 349 -17.37 -6.06 18.19
N ASP A 350 -17.71 -6.01 16.91
CA ASP A 350 -19.00 -6.49 16.40
C ASP A 350 -19.13 -8.03 16.51
N THR A 351 -17.99 -8.74 16.49
CA THR A 351 -17.92 -10.20 16.70
C THR A 351 -17.70 -10.60 18.16
N GLY A 352 -17.29 -9.67 19.02
CA GLY A 352 -16.87 -9.93 20.40
C GLY A 352 -15.56 -10.73 20.52
N ALA A 353 -14.78 -10.83 19.45
CA ALA A 353 -13.54 -11.59 19.39
C ALA A 353 -12.31 -10.73 19.72
N THR A 354 -11.29 -11.34 20.29
CA THR A 354 -9.93 -10.80 20.32
C THR A 354 -9.28 -10.89 18.94
N LEU A 355 -8.18 -10.19 18.72
CA LEU A 355 -7.43 -10.28 17.45
C LEU A 355 -6.93 -11.71 17.20
N ALA A 356 -6.42 -12.38 18.24
CA ALA A 356 -5.96 -13.78 18.15
C ALA A 356 -7.08 -14.74 17.75
N GLU A 357 -8.28 -14.58 18.34
CA GLU A 357 -9.46 -15.40 18.00
C GLU A 357 -9.94 -15.11 16.58
N GLY A 358 -10.00 -13.84 16.17
CA GLY A 358 -10.36 -13.47 14.81
C GLY A 358 -9.39 -14.04 13.77
N ALA A 359 -8.09 -13.91 14.00
CA ALA A 359 -7.06 -14.45 13.11
C ALA A 359 -7.09 -15.99 13.04
N SER A 360 -7.43 -16.68 14.12
CA SER A 360 -7.52 -18.14 14.14
C SER A 360 -8.63 -18.72 13.24
N GLN A 361 -9.60 -17.91 12.84
CA GLN A 361 -10.66 -18.32 11.90
C GLN A 361 -10.11 -18.43 10.46
N ILE A 362 -8.97 -17.81 10.18
CA ILE A 362 -8.32 -17.87 8.87
C ILE A 362 -7.13 -18.83 9.01
N ARG A 363 -7.32 -20.09 8.60
CA ARG A 363 -6.25 -21.10 8.64
C ARG A 363 -5.30 -20.86 7.48
N LEU A 364 -4.32 -19.97 7.69
CA LEU A 364 -3.28 -19.72 6.69
C LEU A 364 -2.50 -21.01 6.42
N LEU A 365 -2.37 -21.36 5.14
CA LEU A 365 -1.56 -22.49 4.70
C LEU A 365 -0.07 -22.12 4.80
N PRO A 366 0.81 -23.05 5.18
CA PRO A 366 2.24 -22.88 5.00
C PRO A 366 2.56 -22.41 3.58
N GLN A 367 3.45 -21.39 3.48
CA GLN A 367 3.85 -20.80 2.21
C GLN A 367 5.37 -20.62 2.18
N VAL A 368 6.01 -20.94 1.07
CA VAL A 368 7.43 -20.69 0.85
C VAL A 368 7.63 -19.93 -0.45
N VAL A 369 8.50 -18.93 -0.42
CA VAL A 369 8.89 -18.15 -1.60
C VAL A 369 10.39 -18.25 -1.80
N ILE A 370 10.83 -18.75 -2.97
CA ILE A 370 12.24 -18.79 -3.36
C ILE A 370 12.46 -17.83 -4.53
N ASN A 371 13.43 -16.94 -4.35
CA ASN A 371 13.90 -16.05 -5.42
C ASN A 371 15.11 -16.69 -6.09
N SER A 372 14.98 -17.08 -7.36
CA SER A 372 16.05 -17.70 -8.13
C SER A 372 16.60 -16.70 -9.15
N ALA A 373 17.90 -16.39 -9.05
CA ALA A 373 18.59 -15.60 -10.05
C ALA A 373 18.65 -16.38 -11.37
N VAL A 374 18.17 -15.79 -12.47
CA VAL A 374 18.14 -16.37 -13.81
C VAL A 374 18.30 -15.27 -14.86
N ARG A 375 18.90 -15.60 -16.01
CA ARG A 375 19.12 -14.62 -17.10
C ARG A 375 17.87 -14.41 -17.97
N HIS A 376 17.11 -15.48 -18.20
CA HIS A 376 15.96 -15.51 -19.12
C HIS A 376 14.65 -15.67 -18.36
N ARG A 377 14.41 -14.78 -17.38
CA ARG A 377 13.24 -14.82 -16.48
C ARG A 377 11.88 -14.87 -17.20
N ASP A 378 11.80 -14.25 -18.39
CA ASP A 378 10.54 -14.16 -19.15
C ASP A 378 10.27 -15.41 -20.00
N GLN A 379 11.21 -16.39 -20.02
CA GLN A 379 11.09 -17.63 -20.79
C GLN A 379 10.54 -18.82 -19.98
N TRP A 380 10.18 -18.62 -18.73
CA TRP A 380 9.78 -19.73 -17.84
C TRP A 380 8.52 -20.48 -18.34
N GLU A 381 7.57 -19.81 -19.00
CA GLU A 381 6.37 -20.43 -19.57
C GLU A 381 6.65 -21.20 -20.85
N VAL A 382 7.67 -20.82 -21.59
CA VAL A 382 8.01 -21.40 -22.91
C VAL A 382 9.13 -22.42 -22.86
N ASP A 383 9.91 -22.48 -21.76
CA ASP A 383 10.85 -23.58 -21.55
C ASP A 383 10.08 -24.86 -21.23
N PRO A 384 10.13 -25.89 -22.11
CA PRO A 384 9.23 -27.03 -21.99
C PRO A 384 9.48 -27.89 -20.75
N GLU A 385 10.74 -28.01 -20.29
CA GLU A 385 11.06 -28.81 -19.12
C GLU A 385 10.62 -28.09 -17.84
N PHE A 386 10.85 -26.78 -17.76
CA PHE A 386 10.46 -26.03 -16.58
C PHE A 386 8.93 -25.87 -16.47
N ALA A 387 8.24 -25.57 -17.56
CA ALA A 387 6.77 -25.44 -17.60
C ALA A 387 6.08 -26.76 -17.22
N VAL A 388 6.60 -27.90 -17.74
CA VAL A 388 6.08 -29.23 -17.39
C VAL A 388 6.28 -29.53 -15.90
N ALA A 389 7.48 -29.26 -15.37
CA ALA A 389 7.76 -29.50 -13.95
C ALA A 389 6.86 -28.67 -13.02
N VAL A 390 6.59 -27.40 -13.38
CA VAL A 390 5.64 -26.56 -12.64
C VAL A 390 4.23 -27.18 -12.67
N ALA A 391 3.76 -27.60 -13.85
CA ALA A 391 2.42 -28.18 -14.01
C ALA A 391 2.28 -29.53 -13.26
N GLU A 392 3.31 -30.38 -13.29
CA GLU A 392 3.32 -31.67 -12.56
C GLU A 392 3.32 -31.44 -11.04
N ALA A 393 4.10 -30.47 -10.56
CA ALA A 393 4.14 -30.12 -9.15
C ALA A 393 2.81 -29.51 -8.67
N ASP A 394 2.18 -28.66 -9.47
CA ASP A 394 0.86 -28.11 -9.17
C ASP A 394 -0.22 -29.20 -9.15
N ALA A 395 -0.19 -30.13 -10.10
CA ALA A 395 -1.08 -31.28 -10.12
C ALA A 395 -0.87 -32.22 -8.90
N ARG A 396 0.36 -32.36 -8.40
CA ARG A 396 0.69 -33.12 -7.19
C ARG A 396 0.08 -32.50 -5.93
N LEU A 397 0.09 -31.18 -5.82
CA LEU A 397 -0.57 -30.46 -4.73
C LEU A 397 -2.08 -30.54 -4.83
N GLY A 398 -2.62 -30.41 -6.05
CA GLY A 398 -4.07 -30.44 -6.31
C GLY A 398 -4.82 -29.41 -5.46
N ALA A 399 -5.91 -29.84 -4.80
CA ALA A 399 -6.72 -28.96 -3.95
C ALA A 399 -6.05 -28.60 -2.60
N ARG A 400 -4.93 -29.24 -2.23
CA ARG A 400 -4.21 -29.03 -0.97
C ARG A 400 -3.22 -27.87 -1.02
N GLY A 401 -2.98 -27.29 -2.19
CA GLY A 401 -2.00 -26.22 -2.36
C GLY A 401 -1.97 -25.67 -3.77
N ARG A 402 -1.00 -24.81 -4.05
CA ARG A 402 -0.81 -24.18 -5.36
C ARG A 402 0.61 -23.70 -5.56
N ILE A 403 0.95 -23.46 -6.82
CA ILE A 403 2.23 -22.89 -7.21
C ILE A 403 1.99 -21.58 -7.96
N LEU A 404 2.78 -20.56 -7.65
CA LEU A 404 2.83 -19.32 -8.39
C LEU A 404 4.27 -19.01 -8.81
N VAL A 405 4.50 -18.99 -10.11
CA VAL A 405 5.78 -18.61 -10.68
C VAL A 405 5.62 -17.26 -11.39
N ARG A 406 6.53 -16.33 -11.11
CA ARG A 406 6.49 -15.01 -11.78
C ARG A 406 7.89 -14.40 -11.91
N PRO A 407 8.18 -13.69 -13.01
CA PRO A 407 9.41 -12.92 -13.14
C PRO A 407 9.39 -11.70 -12.20
N SER A 408 10.57 -11.28 -11.73
CA SER A 408 10.72 -9.99 -11.04
C SER A 408 10.63 -8.86 -12.07
N GLY A 409 9.94 -7.78 -11.75
CA GLY A 409 9.84 -6.61 -12.64
C GLY A 409 11.19 -5.92 -12.90
N THR A 410 12.03 -5.83 -11.88
CA THR A 410 13.25 -5.00 -11.88
C THR A 410 14.55 -5.81 -11.88
N GLU A 411 14.56 -7.03 -11.37
CA GLU A 411 15.76 -7.83 -11.17
C GLU A 411 15.80 -9.07 -12.08
N PRO A 412 16.96 -9.60 -12.46
CA PRO A 412 17.09 -10.85 -13.24
C PRO A 412 16.81 -12.06 -12.35
N LYS A 413 15.57 -12.19 -11.88
CA LYS A 413 15.13 -13.24 -10.97
C LYS A 413 13.73 -13.73 -11.34
N ILE A 414 13.48 -15.00 -11.05
CA ILE A 414 12.14 -15.60 -11.01
C ILE A 414 11.77 -15.87 -9.55
N ARG A 415 10.53 -15.60 -9.20
CA ARG A 415 9.95 -15.88 -7.88
C ARG A 415 9.06 -17.09 -7.99
N ILE A 416 9.36 -18.10 -7.18
CA ILE A 416 8.62 -19.36 -7.09
C ILE A 416 7.98 -19.40 -5.71
N MET A 417 6.67 -19.25 -5.64
CA MET A 417 5.89 -19.42 -4.44
C MET A 417 5.19 -20.77 -4.49
N VAL A 418 5.31 -21.54 -3.43
CA VAL A 418 4.60 -22.80 -3.21
C VAL A 418 3.84 -22.70 -1.88
N GLU A 419 2.58 -23.01 -1.90
CA GLU A 419 1.68 -22.98 -0.76
C GLU A 419 0.97 -24.31 -0.65
N GLY A 420 0.78 -24.82 0.56
CA GLY A 420 0.09 -26.10 0.78
C GLY A 420 0.03 -26.51 2.24
N GLU A 421 -0.74 -27.56 2.54
CA GLU A 421 -0.99 -28.04 3.90
C GLU A 421 0.27 -28.63 4.57
N ASP A 422 1.17 -29.23 3.79
CA ASP A 422 2.38 -29.89 4.27
C ASP A 422 3.61 -29.02 4.00
N ALA A 423 4.20 -28.50 5.09
CA ALA A 423 5.36 -27.61 5.01
C ALA A 423 6.61 -28.30 4.42
N ASP A 424 6.81 -29.59 4.63
CA ASP A 424 7.97 -30.31 4.10
C ASP A 424 7.79 -30.54 2.59
N GLU A 425 6.58 -30.94 2.15
CA GLU A 425 6.25 -31.11 0.74
C GLU A 425 6.45 -29.81 -0.06
N ILE A 426 5.92 -28.67 0.43
CA ILE A 426 6.05 -27.38 -0.30
C ILE A 426 7.51 -26.89 -0.34
N ASN A 427 8.28 -27.11 0.72
CA ASN A 427 9.70 -26.74 0.74
C ASN A 427 10.50 -27.58 -0.26
N GLN A 428 10.20 -28.89 -0.38
CA GLN A 428 10.84 -29.75 -1.35
C GLN A 428 10.53 -29.30 -2.78
N ILE A 429 9.25 -29.10 -3.11
CA ILE A 429 8.79 -28.61 -4.43
C ILE A 429 9.48 -27.29 -4.79
N ALA A 430 9.48 -26.34 -3.86
CA ALA A 430 10.07 -25.03 -4.12
C ALA A 430 11.57 -25.10 -4.43
N ARG A 431 12.32 -25.98 -3.74
CA ARG A 431 13.74 -26.22 -4.00
C ARG A 431 13.95 -26.87 -5.35
N GLU A 432 13.22 -27.95 -5.65
CA GLU A 432 13.30 -28.65 -6.93
C GLU A 432 13.06 -27.70 -8.11
N LEU A 433 12.00 -26.90 -8.06
CA LEU A 433 11.69 -25.90 -9.09
C LEU A 433 12.74 -24.78 -9.15
N SER A 434 13.30 -24.35 -8.02
CA SER A 434 14.36 -23.34 -7.98
C SER A 434 15.66 -23.84 -8.62
N GLU A 435 16.04 -25.08 -8.38
CA GLU A 435 17.22 -25.70 -8.99
C GLU A 435 17.02 -25.86 -10.50
N LEU A 436 15.86 -26.34 -10.92
CA LEU A 436 15.53 -26.49 -12.34
C LEU A 436 15.50 -25.12 -13.04
N ALA A 437 14.90 -24.08 -12.42
CA ALA A 437 14.91 -22.72 -12.98
C ALA A 437 16.33 -22.22 -13.22
N ARG A 438 17.26 -22.42 -12.27
CA ARG A 438 18.67 -22.04 -12.43
C ARG A 438 19.37 -22.84 -13.53
N ALA A 439 19.01 -24.09 -13.74
CA ALA A 439 19.58 -24.92 -14.78
C ALA A 439 19.08 -24.56 -16.19
N ARG A 440 17.80 -24.21 -16.31
CA ARG A 440 17.14 -24.05 -17.62
C ARG A 440 17.05 -22.59 -18.08
N LEU A 441 16.96 -21.63 -17.18
CA LEU A 441 16.72 -20.23 -17.49
C LEU A 441 17.96 -19.34 -17.35
N ASN A 442 19.17 -19.94 -17.25
CA ASN A 442 20.45 -19.21 -17.24
C ASN A 442 21.12 -19.14 -18.61
#